data_289e7a13ff66afb08103b3bedfac54b5
#
_entry.id   289e7a13ff66afb08103b3bedfac54b5
#
_cell.length_a   1.000
_cell.length_b   1.000
_cell.length_c   1.000
_cell.angle_alpha   90.00
_cell.angle_beta   90.00
_cell.angle_gamma   90.00
#
_symmetry.space_group_name_H-M   'P 1'
#
loop_
_entity.id
_entity.type
_entity.pdbx_description
1 polymer ?
#
loop_
_entity_poly.entity_id
_entity_poly.type
_entity_poly.pdbx_seq_one_letter_code
_entity_poly.pdbx_strand_id
1 'polypeptide(L)'
;MSTEFLHNEVEFILKEEFREPKNYLSILRAISLGKRKFSEIVNETGLEKNILTKYLMTLERLQIVEKEVPVTEDNLEKSRKGLYAIADNFFRFWFQYVFPYKS
;
A
#
# COMPACT_ATOMS: atom_id res chain seq x y z
N MET A 1 -21.31 -4.01 -13.22
CA MET A 1 -20.37 -4.72 -12.36
C MET A 1 -20.56 -4.27 -10.93
N SER A 2 -20.70 -5.19 -10.02
CA SER A 2 -20.94 -4.84 -8.63
C SER A 2 -19.63 -4.53 -7.91
N THR A 3 -19.73 -3.74 -6.85
CA THR A 3 -18.55 -3.46 -5.99
C THR A 3 -18.06 -4.73 -5.35
N GLU A 4 -18.94 -5.67 -5.10
CA GLU A 4 -18.59 -6.95 -4.49
C GLU A 4 -17.69 -7.77 -5.40
N PHE A 5 -17.97 -7.74 -6.70
CA PHE A 5 -17.11 -8.42 -7.68
C PHE A 5 -15.69 -7.85 -7.67
N LEU A 6 -15.58 -6.54 -7.69
CA LEU A 6 -14.26 -5.89 -7.68
C LEU A 6 -13.51 -6.17 -6.38
N HIS A 7 -14.22 -6.22 -5.27
CA HIS A 7 -13.62 -6.54 -3.99
C HIS A 7 -13.03 -7.95 -3.99
N ASN A 8 -13.81 -8.91 -4.49
CA ASN A 8 -13.36 -10.30 -4.53
C ASN A 8 -12.18 -10.48 -5.47
N GLU A 9 -12.16 -9.71 -6.55
CA GLU A 9 -11.06 -9.76 -7.51
C GLU A 9 -9.74 -9.35 -6.87
N VAL A 10 -9.76 -8.25 -6.11
CA VAL A 10 -8.56 -7.77 -5.42
C VAL A 10 -8.09 -8.78 -4.39
N GLU A 11 -9.01 -9.32 -3.59
CA GLU A 11 -8.64 -10.31 -2.58
C GLU A 11 -8.06 -11.55 -3.22
N PHE A 12 -8.62 -11.97 -4.35
CA PHE A 12 -8.11 -13.15 -5.06
C PHE A 12 -6.67 -12.92 -5.52
N ILE A 13 -6.42 -11.76 -6.12
CA ILE A 13 -5.07 -11.43 -6.59
C ILE A 13 -4.08 -11.43 -5.44
N LEU A 14 -4.46 -10.82 -4.31
CA LEU A 14 -3.59 -10.74 -3.16
C LEU A 14 -3.33 -12.10 -2.54
N LYS A 15 -4.32 -12.98 -2.53
CA LYS A 15 -4.13 -14.34 -2.02
C LYS A 15 -3.17 -15.14 -2.88
N GLU A 16 -3.21 -14.93 -4.19
CA GLU A 16 -2.31 -15.62 -5.10
C GLU A 16 -0.86 -15.19 -4.91
N GLU A 17 -0.66 -13.90 -4.62
CA GLU A 17 0.68 -13.33 -4.53
C GLU A 17 1.25 -13.35 -3.10
N PHE A 18 0.40 -13.30 -2.09
CA PHE A 18 0.82 -13.10 -0.72
C PHE A 18 0.22 -14.13 0.21
N ARG A 19 1.00 -14.51 1.21
CA ARG A 19 0.53 -15.45 2.23
C ARG A 19 -0.50 -14.82 3.16
N GLU A 20 -0.32 -13.54 3.47
CA GLU A 20 -1.21 -12.83 4.39
C GLU A 20 -1.75 -11.57 3.73
N PRO A 21 -2.75 -11.73 2.86
CA PRO A 21 -3.30 -10.59 2.12
C PRO A 21 -3.89 -9.51 3.02
N LYS A 22 -4.32 -9.88 4.20
CA LYS A 22 -4.89 -8.92 5.15
C LYS A 22 -3.91 -7.81 5.50
N ASN A 23 -2.64 -8.16 5.71
CA ASN A 23 -1.63 -7.16 6.04
C ASN A 23 -1.34 -6.25 4.86
N TYR A 24 -1.29 -6.81 3.66
CA TYR A 24 -1.09 -6.00 2.46
C TYR A 24 -2.25 -5.05 2.23
N LEU A 25 -3.47 -5.53 2.45
CA LEU A 25 -4.66 -4.67 2.34
C LEU A 25 -4.61 -3.51 3.34
N SER A 26 -4.19 -3.77 4.57
CA SER A 26 -4.05 -2.73 5.58
C SER A 26 -3.07 -1.65 5.15
N ILE A 27 -1.95 -2.07 4.58
CA ILE A 27 -0.92 -1.14 4.12
C ILE A 27 -1.46 -0.28 2.98
N LEU A 28 -2.07 -0.91 1.99
CA LEU A 28 -2.61 -0.18 0.85
C LEU A 28 -3.72 0.77 1.27
N ARG A 29 -4.55 0.34 2.22
CA ARG A 29 -5.60 1.20 2.74
C ARG A 29 -5.00 2.43 3.43
N ALA A 30 -3.97 2.23 4.24
CA ALA A 30 -3.31 3.35 4.93
C ALA A 30 -2.80 4.36 3.91
N ILE A 31 -2.13 3.89 2.88
CA ILE A 31 -1.62 4.77 1.82
C ILE A 31 -2.76 5.52 1.13
N SER A 32 -3.85 4.84 0.85
CA SER A 32 -5.00 5.46 0.17
C SER A 32 -5.67 6.52 1.04
N LEU A 33 -5.53 6.41 2.35
CA LEU A 33 -6.10 7.40 3.29
C LEU A 33 -5.17 8.58 3.52
N GLY A 34 -4.04 8.62 2.83
CA GLY A 34 -3.10 9.71 2.98
C GLY A 34 -1.98 9.45 3.97
N LYS A 35 -1.93 8.27 4.56
CA LYS A 35 -0.87 7.89 5.48
C LYS A 35 0.27 7.33 4.67
N ARG A 36 1.06 8.22 4.08
CA ARG A 36 2.05 7.85 3.07
C ARG A 36 3.48 7.75 3.59
N LYS A 37 3.75 8.26 4.77
CA LYS A 37 5.07 8.15 5.38
C LYS A 37 5.19 6.81 6.08
N PHE A 38 6.42 6.28 6.12
CA PHE A 38 6.66 5.00 6.79
C PHE A 38 6.10 4.98 8.21
N SER A 39 6.38 6.03 8.99
CA SER A 39 5.90 6.10 10.35
C SER A 39 4.38 6.16 10.45
N GLU A 40 3.75 6.83 9.50
CA GLU A 40 2.29 6.90 9.46
C GLU A 40 1.67 5.55 9.15
N ILE A 41 2.30 4.80 8.25
CA ILE A 41 1.83 3.46 7.92
C ILE A 41 2.00 2.53 9.12
N VAL A 42 3.11 2.65 9.83
CA VAL A 42 3.33 1.87 11.05
C VAL A 42 2.19 2.14 12.06
N ASN A 43 1.90 3.41 12.29
CA ASN A 43 0.87 3.79 13.25
C ASN A 43 -0.51 3.33 12.83
N GLU A 44 -0.81 3.43 11.55
CA GLU A 44 -2.13 3.07 11.03
C GLU A 44 -2.36 1.55 11.03
N THR A 45 -1.34 0.78 10.65
CA THR A 45 -1.47 -0.67 10.51
C THR A 45 -1.15 -1.44 11.78
N GLY A 46 -0.34 -0.87 12.66
CA GLY A 46 0.12 -1.56 13.85
C GLY A 46 1.19 -2.61 13.57
N LEU A 47 1.71 -2.66 12.37
CA LEU A 47 2.76 -3.62 12.01
C LEU A 47 4.11 -3.18 12.53
N GLU A 48 4.95 -4.15 12.89
CA GLU A 48 6.33 -3.87 13.27
C GLU A 48 7.10 -3.33 12.07
N LYS A 49 8.08 -2.47 12.35
CA LYS A 49 8.85 -1.82 11.30
C LYS A 49 9.53 -2.81 10.36
N ASN A 50 10.10 -3.89 10.91
CA ASN A 50 10.77 -4.89 10.10
C ASN A 50 9.80 -5.61 9.17
N ILE A 51 8.62 -5.90 9.68
CA ILE A 51 7.60 -6.59 8.92
C ILE A 51 7.06 -5.67 7.83
N LEU A 52 6.78 -4.43 8.19
CA LEU A 52 6.31 -3.44 7.22
C LEU A 52 7.31 -3.24 6.10
N THR A 53 8.60 -3.17 6.42
CA THR A 53 9.65 -3.02 5.43
C THR A 53 9.59 -4.15 4.40
N LYS A 54 9.44 -5.39 4.86
CA LYS A 54 9.36 -6.53 3.96
C LYS A 54 8.15 -6.46 3.05
N TYR A 55 7.00 -6.09 3.60
CA TYR A 55 5.78 -5.99 2.82
C TYR A 55 5.88 -4.88 1.78
N LEU A 56 6.43 -3.73 2.17
CA LEU A 56 6.60 -2.63 1.24
C LEU A 56 7.56 -2.97 0.12
N MET A 57 8.65 -3.68 0.44
CA MET A 57 9.59 -4.13 -0.59
C MET A 57 8.91 -5.06 -1.60
N THR A 58 8.07 -5.95 -1.12
CA THR A 58 7.33 -6.84 -2.01
C THR A 58 6.37 -6.06 -2.91
N LEU A 59 5.64 -5.11 -2.32
CA LEU A 59 4.71 -4.28 -3.08
C LEU A 59 5.43 -3.42 -4.12
N GLU A 60 6.62 -2.90 -3.78
CA GLU A 60 7.42 -2.14 -4.73
C GLU A 60 7.92 -3.04 -5.87
N ARG A 61 8.38 -4.24 -5.53
CA ARG A 61 8.85 -5.19 -6.53
C ARG A 61 7.75 -5.56 -7.52
N LEU A 62 6.54 -5.70 -7.04
CA LEU A 62 5.39 -6.03 -7.88
C LEU A 62 4.80 -4.80 -8.56
N GLN A 63 5.38 -3.64 -8.33
CA GLN A 63 4.94 -2.38 -8.93
C GLN A 63 3.52 -1.97 -8.54
N ILE A 64 3.07 -2.44 -7.39
CA ILE A 64 1.79 -2.02 -6.84
C ILE A 64 1.95 -0.70 -6.09
N VAL A 65 3.10 -0.53 -5.44
CA VAL A 65 3.43 0.67 -4.68
C VAL A 65 4.74 1.24 -5.22
N GLU A 66 4.85 2.56 -5.23
CA GLU A 66 6.09 3.22 -5.56
C GLU A 66 6.47 4.16 -4.42
N LYS A 67 7.75 4.41 -4.27
CA LYS A 67 8.26 5.32 -3.26
C LYS A 67 8.72 6.59 -3.94
N GLU A 68 8.06 7.70 -3.60
CA GLU A 68 8.42 9.00 -4.11
C GLU A 68 9.40 9.65 -3.14
N VAL A 69 10.60 9.93 -3.61
CA VAL A 69 11.63 10.54 -2.78
C VAL A 69 11.78 12.00 -3.18
N PRO A 70 11.73 12.92 -2.21
CA PRO A 70 11.89 14.34 -2.54
C PRO A 70 13.23 14.58 -3.22
N VAL A 71 13.24 15.47 -4.19
CA VAL A 71 14.47 15.83 -4.90
C VAL A 71 15.25 16.78 -4.01
N THR A 72 16.17 16.25 -3.23
CA THR A 72 17.05 17.02 -2.36
C THR A 72 18.47 16.56 -2.56
N GLU A 73 19.39 17.26 -1.96
CA GLU A 73 20.82 16.92 -2.11
C GLU A 73 21.29 15.90 -1.10
N ASP A 74 20.55 15.70 -0.05
CA ASP A 74 20.96 14.84 1.04
C ASP A 74 20.39 13.44 0.86
N ASN A 75 21.28 12.50 0.55
CA ASN A 75 20.89 11.15 0.19
C ASN A 75 20.29 10.33 1.33
N LEU A 76 20.86 10.44 2.52
CA LEU A 76 20.38 9.64 3.64
C LEU A 76 19.01 10.11 4.12
N GLU A 77 18.82 11.41 4.10
CA GLU A 77 17.55 11.99 4.49
C GLU A 77 16.44 11.63 3.51
N LYS A 78 16.77 11.55 2.22
CA LYS A 78 15.82 11.18 1.20
C LYS A 78 15.18 9.82 1.47
N SER A 79 16.01 8.86 1.87
CA SER A 79 15.57 7.50 2.10
C SER A 79 14.50 7.43 3.18
N ARG A 80 14.61 8.28 4.18
CA ARG A 80 13.67 8.29 5.31
C ARG A 80 12.44 9.13 5.07
N LYS A 81 12.54 10.09 4.15
CA LYS A 81 11.46 11.03 3.88
C LYS A 81 10.62 10.67 2.68
N GLY A 82 10.86 9.50 2.12
CA GLY A 82 10.08 9.05 0.99
C GLY A 82 8.61 8.89 1.33
N LEU A 83 7.78 9.13 0.33
CA LEU A 83 6.35 8.95 0.44
C LEU A 83 5.94 7.77 -0.42
N TYR A 84 5.11 6.92 0.11
CA TYR A 84 4.60 5.78 -0.63
C TYR A 84 3.31 6.14 -1.34
N ALA A 85 3.13 5.61 -2.53
CA ALA A 85 1.93 5.84 -3.32
C ALA A 85 1.55 4.55 -4.01
N ILE A 86 0.25 4.36 -4.23
CA ILE A 86 -0.22 3.21 -4.98
C ILE A 86 0.02 3.51 -6.46
N ALA A 87 0.91 2.73 -7.08
CA ALA A 87 1.31 2.94 -8.46
C ALA A 87 0.37 2.27 -9.46
N ASP A 88 -0.21 1.14 -9.06
CA ASP A 88 -1.09 0.38 -9.94
C ASP A 88 -2.44 1.06 -10.03
N ASN A 89 -2.88 1.36 -11.25
CA ASN A 89 -4.13 2.09 -11.47
C ASN A 89 -5.35 1.32 -10.99
N PHE A 90 -5.35 0.01 -11.13
CA PHE A 90 -6.46 -0.81 -10.67
C PHE A 90 -6.61 -0.72 -9.16
N PHE A 91 -5.51 -0.91 -8.42
CA PHE A 91 -5.56 -0.84 -6.96
C PHE A 91 -5.88 0.56 -6.48
N ARG A 92 -5.37 1.57 -7.16
CA ARG A 92 -5.68 2.97 -6.82
C ARG A 92 -7.18 3.23 -6.94
N PHE A 93 -7.77 2.81 -8.05
CA PHE A 93 -9.20 2.96 -8.28
C PHE A 93 -10.00 2.19 -7.23
N TRP A 94 -9.58 0.95 -6.98
CA TRP A 94 -10.30 0.08 -6.07
C TRP A 94 -10.35 0.66 -4.66
N PHE A 95 -9.22 1.14 -4.13
CA PHE A 95 -9.20 1.70 -2.78
C PHE A 95 -9.88 3.05 -2.69
N GLN A 96 -9.93 3.78 -3.77
CA GLN A 96 -10.55 5.10 -3.79
C GLN A 96 -12.07 5.02 -3.96
N TYR A 97 -12.55 4.11 -4.80
CA TYR A 97 -13.95 4.10 -5.20
C TYR A 97 -14.73 2.84 -4.81
N VAL A 98 -14.05 1.73 -4.60
CA VAL A 98 -14.74 0.48 -4.29
C VAL A 98 -14.69 0.17 -2.81
N PHE A 99 -13.51 0.17 -2.24
CA PHE A 99 -13.32 -0.20 -0.84
C PHE A 99 -14.12 0.66 0.14
N PRO A 100 -14.19 1.99 -0.02
CA PRO A 100 -14.93 2.82 0.94
C PRO A 100 -16.41 2.48 1.03
N TYR A 101 -16.98 1.87 -0.01
CA TYR A 101 -18.38 1.54 -0.06
C TYR A 101 -18.68 0.10 0.32
N LYS A 102 -17.65 -0.62 0.69
CA LYS A 102 -17.81 -1.97 1.18
C LYS A 102 -18.07 -1.94 2.66
N SER A 103 -19.13 -2.52 3.08
CA SER A 103 -19.46 -2.60 4.50
C SER A 103 -19.34 -4.01 5.03
#